data_2e402047144ca66cc33c4ef2a61b69cb
#
_entry.id   2e402047144ca66cc33c4ef2a61b69cb
#
_cell.length_a   1.000
_cell.length_b   1.000
_cell.length_c   1.000
_cell.angle_alpha   90.00
_cell.angle_beta   90.00
_cell.angle_gamma   90.00
#
_symmetry.space_group_name_H-M   'P 1'
#
loop_
_entity.id
_entity.type
_entity.pdbx_description
1 polymer ?
#
loop_
_entity_poly.entity_id
_entity_poly.type
_entity_poly.pdbx_seq_one_letter_code
_entity_poly.pdbx_strand_id
1 'polypeptide(L)'
;MKPPVLYVFAISHYCEKARWALDYLNIDYRLQHLSPLSYIKIVRSLGATDTTLPILTAGSLTLQGSSQIIDWAESKGKADRESELCGLAVDSDADLTHSREIEQRLDELAGVHIRRYYYSDALLNEPQQICRIFCRNLPWHQQLMLRLAWNKICQYMIRGLDLGAEQGRESRQIIGTELDWLDELLAGNRRFLVGERFSRADIAAASLLSPLVLPPQHPTYHNMKLPPGLAADVADWQERPSIRWIRAIYRDYRRVAESGAS
;
A
#
# COMPACT_ATOMS: atom_id res chain seq x y z
N MET A 1 -2.79 -25.21 -12.69
CA MET A 1 -3.82 -24.13 -12.56
C MET A 1 -3.20 -22.82 -13.04
N LYS A 2 -3.99 -21.88 -13.58
CA LYS A 2 -3.46 -20.55 -13.92
C LYS A 2 -3.08 -19.82 -12.63
N PRO A 3 -1.96 -19.08 -12.61
CA PRO A 3 -1.59 -18.32 -11.41
C PRO A 3 -2.65 -17.25 -11.08
N PRO A 4 -2.81 -16.90 -9.80
CA PRO A 4 -3.64 -15.77 -9.38
C PRO A 4 -3.27 -14.48 -10.11
N VAL A 5 -4.22 -13.56 -10.24
CA VAL A 5 -3.98 -12.24 -10.85
C VAL A 5 -4.29 -11.16 -9.82
N LEU A 6 -3.28 -10.33 -9.52
CA LEU A 6 -3.42 -9.18 -8.62
C LEU A 6 -3.59 -7.90 -9.45
N TYR A 7 -4.74 -7.27 -9.31
CA TYR A 7 -5.09 -6.00 -9.97
C TYR A 7 -4.77 -4.83 -9.06
N VAL A 8 -4.00 -3.87 -9.57
CA VAL A 8 -3.43 -2.79 -8.74
C VAL A 8 -3.43 -1.43 -9.44
N PHE A 9 -3.39 -0.38 -8.62
CA PHE A 9 -2.80 0.90 -9.03
C PHE A 9 -1.35 0.96 -8.54
N ALA A 10 -0.43 1.37 -9.42
CA ALA A 10 0.99 1.42 -9.12
C ALA A 10 1.34 2.30 -7.88
N ILE A 11 0.60 3.38 -7.67
CA ILE A 11 0.83 4.35 -6.58
C ILE A 11 0.15 3.93 -5.26
N SER A 12 -0.72 2.93 -5.27
CA SER A 12 -1.54 2.60 -4.10
C SER A 12 -0.76 1.83 -3.04
N HIS A 13 -0.63 2.41 -1.86
CA HIS A 13 0.00 1.78 -0.69
C HIS A 13 -0.80 0.57 -0.18
N TYR A 14 -2.13 0.53 -0.34
CA TYR A 14 -2.93 -0.69 -0.08
C TYR A 14 -2.60 -1.81 -1.08
N CYS A 15 -2.32 -1.46 -2.34
CA CYS A 15 -1.87 -2.44 -3.33
C CYS A 15 -0.46 -2.95 -2.99
N GLU A 16 0.42 -2.09 -2.49
CA GLU A 16 1.73 -2.49 -2.00
C GLU A 16 1.61 -3.43 -0.79
N LYS A 17 0.73 -3.14 0.17
CA LYS A 17 0.46 -4.01 1.31
C LYS A 17 0.10 -5.44 0.89
N ALA A 18 -0.84 -5.60 -0.04
CA ALA A 18 -1.22 -6.91 -0.57
C ALA A 18 -0.09 -7.58 -1.35
N ARG A 19 0.60 -6.81 -2.21
CA ARG A 19 1.72 -7.28 -3.00
C ARG A 19 2.87 -7.78 -2.12
N TRP A 20 3.22 -7.01 -1.08
CA TRP A 20 4.27 -7.39 -0.15
C TRP A 20 3.96 -8.70 0.56
N ALA A 21 2.74 -8.89 1.04
CA ALA A 21 2.34 -10.13 1.69
C ALA A 21 2.44 -11.34 0.76
N LEU A 22 2.00 -11.21 -0.50
CA LEU A 22 2.14 -12.28 -1.50
C LEU A 22 3.61 -12.60 -1.79
N ASP A 23 4.44 -11.58 -1.99
CA ASP A 23 5.88 -11.71 -2.25
C ASP A 23 6.60 -12.36 -1.03
N TYR A 24 6.26 -11.93 0.18
CA TYR A 24 6.86 -12.46 1.41
C TYR A 24 6.51 -13.93 1.67
N LEU A 25 5.28 -14.33 1.32
CA LEU A 25 4.79 -15.71 1.45
C LEU A 25 5.16 -16.58 0.25
N ASN A 26 5.99 -16.09 -0.68
CA ASN A 26 6.40 -16.78 -1.91
C ASN A 26 5.21 -17.32 -2.75
N ILE A 27 4.13 -16.55 -2.82
CA ILE A 27 2.98 -16.90 -3.65
C ILE A 27 3.15 -16.34 -5.04
N ASP A 28 3.20 -17.20 -6.03
CA ASP A 28 3.25 -16.80 -7.44
C ASP A 28 1.94 -16.15 -7.87
N TYR A 29 2.03 -14.99 -8.50
CA TYR A 29 0.88 -14.29 -9.07
C TYR A 29 1.29 -13.45 -10.29
N ARG A 30 0.33 -13.17 -11.14
CA ARG A 30 0.50 -12.20 -12.22
C ARG A 30 0.02 -10.82 -11.78
N LEU A 31 0.86 -9.81 -11.94
CA LEU A 31 0.52 -8.44 -11.63
C LEU A 31 -0.17 -7.76 -12.82
N GLN A 32 -1.32 -7.14 -12.60
CA GLN A 32 -2.08 -6.40 -13.60
C GLN A 32 -2.28 -4.96 -13.17
N HIS A 33 -1.56 -4.04 -13.81
CA HIS A 33 -1.75 -2.61 -13.59
C HIS A 33 -3.02 -2.12 -14.31
N LEU A 34 -3.85 -1.35 -13.59
CA LEU A 34 -5.08 -0.78 -14.12
C LEU A 34 -4.92 0.72 -14.39
N SER A 35 -5.62 1.18 -15.44
CA SER A 35 -5.75 2.60 -15.73
C SER A 35 -6.94 3.21 -14.98
N PRO A 36 -6.82 4.39 -14.38
CA PRO A 36 -7.95 5.12 -13.79
C PRO A 36 -9.15 5.33 -14.72
N LEU A 37 -8.93 5.27 -16.04
CA LEU A 37 -10.00 5.38 -17.05
C LEU A 37 -10.88 4.15 -17.16
N SER A 38 -10.32 2.96 -16.97
CA SER A 38 -11.00 1.70 -17.26
C SER A 38 -11.19 0.80 -16.06
N TYR A 39 -10.57 1.11 -14.91
CA TYR A 39 -10.54 0.22 -13.76
C TYR A 39 -11.94 -0.13 -13.24
N ILE A 40 -12.88 0.82 -13.17
CA ILE A 40 -14.24 0.59 -12.67
C ILE A 40 -14.94 -0.50 -13.50
N LYS A 41 -14.80 -0.44 -14.85
CA LYS A 41 -15.39 -1.46 -15.73
C LYS A 41 -14.77 -2.84 -15.47
N ILE A 42 -13.45 -2.89 -15.30
CA ILE A 42 -12.72 -4.13 -15.03
C ILE A 42 -13.15 -4.69 -13.66
N VAL A 43 -13.12 -3.87 -12.62
CA VAL A 43 -13.48 -4.27 -11.25
C VAL A 43 -14.90 -4.85 -11.20
N ARG A 44 -15.86 -4.20 -11.85
CA ARG A 44 -17.23 -4.72 -11.96
C ARG A 44 -17.32 -6.05 -12.74
N SER A 45 -16.53 -6.21 -13.80
CA SER A 45 -16.49 -7.46 -14.56
C SER A 45 -15.87 -8.64 -13.80
N LEU A 46 -15.10 -8.36 -12.74
CA LEU A 46 -14.55 -9.35 -11.81
C LEU A 46 -15.54 -9.76 -10.71
N GLY A 47 -16.74 -9.16 -10.68
CA GLY A 47 -17.74 -9.43 -9.66
C GLY A 47 -17.47 -8.78 -8.31
N ALA A 48 -16.57 -7.79 -8.26
CA ALA A 48 -16.30 -7.05 -7.03
C ALA A 48 -17.46 -6.12 -6.67
N THR A 49 -17.73 -5.98 -5.36
CA THR A 49 -18.85 -5.19 -4.83
C THR A 49 -18.54 -3.70 -4.79
N ASP A 50 -17.27 -3.37 -4.68
CA ASP A 50 -16.74 -2.02 -4.51
C ASP A 50 -15.86 -1.62 -5.70
N THR A 51 -15.48 -0.36 -5.80
CA THR A 51 -14.53 0.14 -6.81
C THR A 51 -13.11 0.30 -6.26
N THR A 52 -12.81 -0.32 -5.12
CA THR A 52 -11.51 -0.24 -4.46
C THR A 52 -10.53 -1.29 -4.99
N LEU A 53 -9.23 -0.98 -4.89
CA LEU A 53 -8.12 -1.87 -5.18
C LEU A 53 -7.24 -1.99 -3.91
N PRO A 54 -6.53 -3.12 -3.74
CA PRO A 54 -6.29 -4.23 -4.68
C PRO A 54 -7.45 -5.23 -4.82
N ILE A 55 -7.43 -5.99 -5.92
CA ILE A 55 -8.28 -7.18 -6.13
C ILE A 55 -7.38 -8.34 -6.54
N LEU A 56 -7.60 -9.52 -5.96
CA LEU A 56 -6.97 -10.77 -6.36
C LEU A 56 -8.02 -11.72 -6.92
N THR A 57 -7.75 -12.31 -8.10
CA THR A 57 -8.55 -13.40 -8.65
C THR A 57 -7.75 -14.70 -8.66
N ALA A 58 -8.34 -15.79 -8.15
CA ALA A 58 -7.73 -17.12 -8.10
C ALA A 58 -8.76 -18.18 -8.48
N GLY A 59 -8.75 -18.63 -9.74
CA GLY A 59 -9.81 -19.48 -10.27
C GLY A 59 -11.16 -18.77 -10.30
N SER A 60 -12.16 -19.27 -9.57
CA SER A 60 -13.47 -18.64 -9.38
C SER A 60 -13.54 -17.64 -8.22
N LEU A 61 -12.46 -17.55 -7.43
CA LEU A 61 -12.43 -16.68 -6.25
C LEU A 61 -12.04 -15.26 -6.67
N THR A 62 -12.77 -14.27 -6.15
CA THR A 62 -12.43 -12.83 -6.22
C THR A 62 -12.35 -12.28 -4.81
N LEU A 63 -11.20 -11.76 -4.43
CA LEU A 63 -10.92 -11.14 -3.14
C LEU A 63 -10.68 -9.65 -3.34
N GLN A 64 -11.35 -8.82 -2.55
CA GLN A 64 -11.23 -7.37 -2.63
C GLN A 64 -10.72 -6.78 -1.31
N GLY A 65 -9.68 -5.95 -1.42
CA GLY A 65 -8.99 -5.35 -0.26
C GLY A 65 -7.75 -6.12 0.19
N SER A 66 -6.80 -5.37 0.73
CA SER A 66 -5.49 -5.92 1.10
C SER A 66 -5.58 -6.96 2.22
N SER A 67 -6.43 -6.73 3.22
CA SER A 67 -6.55 -7.62 4.37
C SER A 67 -7.13 -8.98 4.00
N GLN A 68 -8.17 -9.04 3.14
CA GLN A 68 -8.72 -10.31 2.63
C GLN A 68 -7.69 -11.08 1.78
N ILE A 69 -6.88 -10.35 1.01
CA ILE A 69 -5.80 -10.96 0.22
C ILE A 69 -4.73 -11.54 1.14
N ILE A 70 -4.38 -10.86 2.23
CA ILE A 70 -3.43 -11.35 3.24
C ILE A 70 -3.99 -12.60 3.93
N ASP A 71 -5.26 -12.59 4.36
CA ASP A 71 -5.91 -13.76 4.96
C ASP A 71 -5.85 -15.00 4.05
N TRP A 72 -6.14 -14.80 2.78
CA TRP A 72 -6.04 -15.85 1.78
C TRP A 72 -4.60 -16.33 1.60
N ALA A 73 -3.64 -15.40 1.51
CA ALA A 73 -2.22 -15.71 1.34
C ALA A 73 -1.68 -16.52 2.54
N GLU A 74 -2.00 -16.12 3.77
CA GLU A 74 -1.65 -16.85 5.00
C GLU A 74 -2.24 -18.27 4.99
N SER A 75 -3.48 -18.44 4.50
CA SER A 75 -4.10 -19.76 4.40
C SER A 75 -3.38 -20.68 3.43
N LYS A 76 -2.79 -20.15 2.35
CA LYS A 76 -2.00 -20.90 1.37
C LYS A 76 -0.61 -21.23 1.90
N GLY A 77 0.08 -20.25 2.49
CA GLY A 77 1.39 -20.44 3.10
C GLY A 77 1.41 -21.47 4.24
N LYS A 78 0.27 -21.73 4.92
CA LYS A 78 0.14 -22.78 5.91
C LYS A 78 0.12 -24.19 5.30
N ALA A 79 -0.27 -24.34 4.05
CA ALA A 79 -0.33 -25.63 3.37
C ALA A 79 1.03 -26.13 2.87
N ASP A 80 2.00 -25.23 2.65
CA ASP A 80 3.34 -25.55 2.10
C ASP A 80 4.45 -25.59 3.17
N ARG A 81 4.13 -25.87 4.44
CA ARG A 81 5.07 -25.83 5.57
C ARG A 81 6.05 -27.00 5.60
N GLU A 82 7.01 -27.06 4.71
CA GLU A 82 8.29 -27.73 4.93
C GLU A 82 9.45 -26.78 5.34
N SER A 83 9.25 -25.46 5.32
CA SER A 83 10.25 -24.50 5.80
C SER A 83 9.72 -23.68 6.97
N GLU A 84 10.37 -23.79 8.13
CA GLU A 84 10.11 -23.01 9.35
C GLU A 84 10.28 -21.49 9.18
N LEU A 85 10.66 -21.02 8.00
CA LEU A 85 11.03 -19.64 7.69
C LEU A 85 9.95 -18.85 6.92
N CYS A 86 8.85 -19.47 6.51
CA CYS A 86 7.87 -18.85 5.61
C CYS A 86 6.48 -18.75 6.26
N GLY A 87 6.22 -17.68 6.98
CA GLY A 87 4.87 -17.34 7.43
C GLY A 87 4.85 -15.98 8.10
N LEU A 88 3.77 -15.24 7.92
CA LEU A 88 3.43 -14.08 8.77
C LEU A 88 3.02 -14.60 10.17
N ALA A 89 3.90 -15.41 10.77
CA ALA A 89 3.61 -16.15 11.98
C ALA A 89 3.82 -15.26 13.20
N VAL A 90 2.80 -15.14 13.99
CA VAL A 90 2.84 -14.61 15.35
C VAL A 90 2.95 -15.79 16.33
N ASP A 91 3.45 -15.51 17.54
CA ASP A 91 3.81 -16.55 18.50
C ASP A 91 2.60 -17.16 19.22
N SER A 92 1.46 -16.45 19.22
CA SER A 92 0.21 -16.89 19.87
C SER A 92 -1.05 -16.40 19.14
N ASP A 93 -2.22 -16.97 19.46
CA ASP A 93 -3.52 -16.51 18.98
C ASP A 93 -3.84 -15.09 19.47
N ALA A 94 -3.35 -14.72 20.66
CA ALA A 94 -3.47 -13.36 21.18
C ALA A 94 -2.67 -12.38 20.32
N ASP A 95 -1.44 -12.72 19.92
CA ASP A 95 -0.64 -11.90 19.02
C ASP A 95 -1.27 -11.81 17.61
N LEU A 96 -1.90 -12.88 17.14
CA LEU A 96 -2.62 -12.86 15.88
C LEU A 96 -3.79 -11.88 15.93
N THR A 97 -4.57 -11.89 16.99
CA THR A 97 -5.67 -10.96 17.21
C THR A 97 -5.14 -9.52 17.28
N HIS A 98 -4.12 -9.28 18.08
CA HIS A 98 -3.51 -7.95 18.22
C HIS A 98 -2.91 -7.43 16.91
N SER A 99 -2.26 -8.28 16.13
CA SER A 99 -1.71 -7.87 14.83
C SER A 99 -2.80 -7.48 13.82
N ARG A 100 -3.99 -8.11 13.89
CA ARG A 100 -5.15 -7.75 13.09
C ARG A 100 -5.80 -6.43 13.53
N GLU A 101 -5.86 -6.20 14.84
CA GLU A 101 -6.35 -4.92 15.39
C GLU A 101 -5.46 -3.75 14.97
N ILE A 102 -4.14 -3.92 15.04
CA ILE A 102 -3.18 -2.91 14.54
C ILE A 102 -3.36 -2.68 13.04
N GLU A 103 -3.44 -3.74 12.25
CA GLU A 103 -3.67 -3.66 10.81
C GLU A 103 -4.96 -2.90 10.50
N GLN A 104 -6.07 -3.24 11.17
CA GLN A 104 -7.36 -2.58 10.96
C GLN A 104 -7.28 -1.10 11.29
N ARG A 105 -6.71 -0.72 12.44
CA ARG A 105 -6.52 0.69 12.79
C ARG A 105 -5.71 1.45 11.75
N LEU A 106 -4.62 0.86 11.27
CA LEU A 106 -3.78 1.47 10.24
C LEU A 106 -4.51 1.59 8.90
N ASP A 107 -5.32 0.61 8.51
CA ASP A 107 -6.13 0.66 7.29
C ASP A 107 -7.18 1.77 7.37
N GLU A 108 -7.85 1.92 8.50
CA GLU A 108 -8.96 2.87 8.68
C GLU A 108 -8.48 4.31 8.92
N LEU A 109 -7.36 4.50 9.59
CA LEU A 109 -6.82 5.82 9.94
C LEU A 109 -5.61 6.19 9.08
N ALA A 110 -4.46 5.57 9.31
CA ALA A 110 -3.23 5.95 8.64
C ALA A 110 -3.35 5.88 7.11
N GLY A 111 -3.84 4.77 6.56
CA GLY A 111 -3.93 4.58 5.11
C GLY A 111 -4.89 5.57 4.43
N VAL A 112 -6.04 5.84 5.04
CA VAL A 112 -7.00 6.82 4.50
C VAL A 112 -6.42 8.22 4.51
N HIS A 113 -5.85 8.64 5.66
CA HIS A 113 -5.36 9.99 5.85
C HIS A 113 -4.03 10.27 5.11
N ILE A 114 -3.14 9.28 4.98
CA ILE A 114 -1.94 9.38 4.13
C ILE A 114 -2.33 9.65 2.67
N ARG A 115 -3.33 8.93 2.14
CA ARG A 115 -3.81 9.14 0.78
C ARG A 115 -4.41 10.53 0.61
N ARG A 116 -5.27 10.95 1.55
CA ARG A 116 -5.94 12.26 1.51
C ARG A 116 -4.92 13.38 1.63
N TYR A 117 -3.98 13.29 2.55
CA TYR A 117 -2.89 14.24 2.74
C TYR A 117 -2.01 14.37 1.49
N TYR A 118 -1.52 13.24 0.97
CA TYR A 118 -0.67 13.22 -0.21
C TYR A 118 -1.38 13.83 -1.44
N TYR A 119 -2.60 13.40 -1.71
CA TYR A 119 -3.31 13.89 -2.88
C TYR A 119 -3.85 15.32 -2.73
N SER A 120 -4.12 15.79 -1.51
CA SER A 120 -4.51 17.18 -1.26
C SER A 120 -3.42 18.19 -1.65
N ASP A 121 -2.15 17.80 -1.60
CA ASP A 121 -1.06 18.62 -2.13
C ASP A 121 -0.73 18.27 -3.59
N ALA A 122 -0.48 17.00 -3.87
CA ALA A 122 0.04 16.55 -5.16
C ALA A 122 -0.92 16.76 -6.34
N LEU A 123 -2.23 16.56 -6.16
CA LEU A 123 -3.20 16.77 -7.26
C LEU A 123 -3.54 18.24 -7.48
N LEU A 124 -3.43 19.07 -6.44
CA LEU A 124 -3.68 20.51 -6.57
C LEU A 124 -2.48 21.25 -7.16
N ASN A 125 -1.25 20.86 -6.77
CA ASN A 125 -0.04 21.61 -7.12
C ASN A 125 0.76 20.94 -8.25
N GLU A 126 0.81 19.62 -8.33
CA GLU A 126 1.61 18.87 -9.30
C GLU A 126 0.85 17.71 -9.97
N PRO A 127 -0.36 17.94 -10.55
CA PRO A 127 -1.20 16.88 -11.09
C PRO A 127 -0.52 16.03 -12.17
N GLN A 128 0.41 16.61 -12.93
CA GLN A 128 1.13 15.91 -13.99
C GLN A 128 2.13 14.87 -13.45
N GLN A 129 2.67 15.06 -12.25
CA GLN A 129 3.52 14.07 -11.61
C GLN A 129 2.71 12.81 -11.30
N ILE A 130 1.51 12.98 -10.74
CA ILE A 130 0.61 11.86 -10.43
C ILE A 130 0.17 11.15 -11.71
N CYS A 131 -0.14 11.89 -12.78
CA CYS A 131 -0.43 11.30 -14.10
C CYS A 131 0.70 10.39 -14.59
N ARG A 132 1.96 10.85 -14.48
CA ARG A 132 3.12 10.05 -14.89
C ARG A 132 3.24 8.75 -14.10
N ILE A 133 2.92 8.77 -12.81
CA ILE A 133 2.95 7.57 -11.97
C ILE A 133 1.87 6.59 -12.39
N PHE A 134 0.63 7.05 -12.59
CA PHE A 134 -0.44 6.20 -13.10
C PHE A 134 -0.17 5.64 -14.50
N CYS A 135 0.61 6.36 -15.33
CA CYS A 135 1.01 5.89 -16.65
C CYS A 135 2.05 4.76 -16.61
N ARG A 136 2.80 4.61 -15.50
CA ARG A 136 3.80 3.55 -15.39
C ARG A 136 3.14 2.18 -15.56
N ASN A 137 3.82 1.30 -16.29
CA ASN A 137 3.36 -0.07 -16.53
C ASN A 137 2.04 -0.21 -17.30
N LEU A 138 1.51 0.87 -17.90
CA LEU A 138 0.40 0.82 -18.83
C LEU A 138 0.89 0.73 -20.27
N PRO A 139 0.16 0.06 -21.17
CA PRO A 139 0.41 0.14 -22.61
C PRO A 139 0.37 1.58 -23.13
N TRP A 140 1.16 1.91 -24.15
CA TRP A 140 1.32 3.28 -24.65
C TRP A 140 -0.01 3.96 -25.05
N HIS A 141 -0.96 3.20 -25.64
CA HIS A 141 -2.28 3.74 -26.00
C HIS A 141 -3.11 4.11 -24.78
N GLN A 142 -3.03 3.33 -23.69
CA GLN A 142 -3.70 3.68 -22.42
C GLN A 142 -3.04 4.87 -21.75
N GLN A 143 -1.72 5.02 -21.85
CA GLN A 143 -1.00 6.20 -21.35
C GLN A 143 -1.47 7.46 -22.08
N LEU A 144 -1.60 7.41 -23.41
CA LEU A 144 -2.07 8.54 -24.21
C LEU A 144 -3.49 8.94 -23.82
N MET A 145 -4.41 7.99 -23.75
CA MET A 145 -5.79 8.22 -23.35
C MET A 145 -5.90 8.81 -21.95
N LEU A 146 -5.09 8.29 -21.01
CA LEU A 146 -5.05 8.78 -19.63
C LEU A 146 -4.58 10.24 -19.58
N ARG A 147 -3.52 10.60 -20.32
CA ARG A 147 -3.01 11.98 -20.39
C ARG A 147 -4.04 12.94 -20.95
N LEU A 148 -4.77 12.55 -22.00
CA LEU A 148 -5.82 13.37 -22.60
C LEU A 148 -7.00 13.61 -21.66
N ALA A 149 -7.39 12.60 -20.86
CA ALA A 149 -8.50 12.68 -19.93
C ALA A 149 -8.09 13.19 -18.53
N TRP A 150 -6.80 13.44 -18.27
CA TRP A 150 -6.25 13.63 -16.93
C TRP A 150 -6.94 14.72 -16.13
N ASN A 151 -7.22 15.87 -16.73
CA ASN A 151 -7.89 16.98 -16.04
C ASN A 151 -9.27 16.59 -15.48
N LYS A 152 -10.04 15.80 -16.24
CA LYS A 152 -11.35 15.29 -15.78
C LYS A 152 -11.17 14.28 -14.65
N ILE A 153 -10.17 13.42 -14.74
CA ILE A 153 -9.85 12.41 -13.70
C ILE A 153 -9.43 13.11 -12.41
N CYS A 154 -8.57 14.14 -12.48
CA CYS A 154 -8.19 14.93 -11.31
C CYS A 154 -9.41 15.54 -10.62
N GLN A 155 -10.30 16.17 -11.38
CA GLN A 155 -11.53 16.76 -10.81
C GLN A 155 -12.41 15.69 -10.13
N TYR A 156 -12.51 14.50 -10.73
CA TYR A 156 -13.25 13.39 -10.14
C TYR A 156 -12.58 12.90 -8.86
N MET A 157 -11.25 12.75 -8.85
CA MET A 157 -10.49 12.35 -7.68
C MET A 157 -10.59 13.38 -6.54
N ILE A 158 -10.44 14.67 -6.87
CA ILE A 158 -10.54 15.76 -5.89
C ILE A 158 -11.89 15.72 -5.18
N ARG A 159 -12.99 15.55 -5.92
CA ARG A 159 -14.34 15.47 -5.35
C ARG A 159 -14.59 14.15 -4.62
N GLY A 160 -14.20 13.03 -5.22
CA GLY A 160 -14.50 11.70 -4.69
C GLY A 160 -13.67 11.32 -3.45
N LEU A 161 -12.50 11.93 -3.26
CA LEU A 161 -11.62 11.70 -2.11
C LEU A 161 -11.68 12.86 -1.11
N ASP A 162 -12.55 13.86 -1.33
CA ASP A 162 -12.68 15.04 -0.49
C ASP A 162 -11.33 15.71 -0.22
N LEU A 163 -10.68 16.17 -1.31
CA LEU A 163 -9.34 16.75 -1.27
C LEU A 163 -9.39 18.29 -1.21
N GLY A 164 -8.49 18.86 -0.44
CA GLY A 164 -8.34 20.30 -0.29
C GLY A 164 -7.28 20.65 0.75
N ALA A 165 -6.94 21.94 0.84
CA ALA A 165 -5.93 22.41 1.77
C ALA A 165 -6.31 22.18 3.26
N GLU A 166 -7.60 22.36 3.60
CA GLU A 166 -8.12 22.10 4.93
C GLU A 166 -8.10 20.61 5.27
N GLN A 167 -8.60 19.80 4.35
CA GLN A 167 -8.62 18.35 4.46
C GLN A 167 -7.21 17.75 4.54
N GLY A 168 -6.25 18.35 3.83
CA GLY A 168 -4.83 18.02 3.94
C GLY A 168 -4.28 18.31 5.35
N ARG A 169 -4.61 19.49 5.93
CA ARG A 169 -4.18 19.83 7.30
C ARG A 169 -4.79 18.92 8.35
N GLU A 170 -6.08 18.62 8.26
CA GLU A 170 -6.75 17.66 9.13
C GLU A 170 -6.06 16.29 9.07
N SER A 171 -5.84 15.78 7.85
CA SER A 171 -5.18 14.49 7.66
C SER A 171 -3.76 14.48 8.20
N ARG A 172 -3.00 15.59 8.06
CA ARG A 172 -1.67 15.73 8.65
C ARG A 172 -1.69 15.58 10.19
N GLN A 173 -2.68 16.17 10.87
CA GLN A 173 -2.82 16.05 12.31
C GLN A 173 -3.10 14.61 12.73
N ILE A 174 -4.01 13.94 12.04
CA ILE A 174 -4.34 12.52 12.30
C ILE A 174 -3.12 11.63 12.07
N ILE A 175 -2.37 11.85 10.98
CA ILE A 175 -1.11 11.13 10.73
C ILE A 175 -0.12 11.35 11.86
N GLY A 176 0.00 12.59 12.37
CA GLY A 176 0.86 12.89 13.52
C GLY A 176 0.49 12.05 14.74
N THR A 177 -0.80 11.96 15.06
CA THR A 177 -1.31 11.11 16.15
C THR A 177 -1.03 9.63 15.94
N GLU A 178 -1.19 9.13 14.71
CA GLU A 178 -0.88 7.73 14.39
C GLU A 178 0.63 7.44 14.46
N LEU A 179 1.47 8.41 14.12
CA LEU A 179 2.92 8.29 14.31
C LEU A 179 3.30 8.31 15.79
N ASP A 180 2.64 9.14 16.63
CA ASP A 180 2.85 9.14 18.08
C ASP A 180 2.52 7.76 18.67
N TRP A 181 1.36 7.21 18.32
CA TRP A 181 0.96 5.87 18.74
C TRP A 181 1.92 4.78 18.29
N LEU A 182 2.43 4.84 17.05
CA LEU A 182 3.44 3.88 16.56
C LEU A 182 4.77 4.04 17.30
N ASP A 183 5.19 5.25 17.63
CA ASP A 183 6.40 5.49 18.40
C ASP A 183 6.29 4.89 19.81
N GLU A 184 5.09 4.95 20.43
CA GLU A 184 4.80 4.28 21.71
C GLU A 184 4.86 2.75 21.58
N LEU A 185 4.27 2.16 20.54
CA LEU A 185 4.34 0.73 20.29
C LEU A 185 5.77 0.23 20.09
N LEU A 186 6.62 1.05 19.49
CA LEU A 186 8.03 0.76 19.22
C LEU A 186 8.97 1.09 20.41
N ALA A 187 8.40 1.59 21.52
CA ALA A 187 9.19 1.91 22.72
C ALA A 187 9.98 0.69 23.21
N GLY A 188 11.20 0.91 23.70
CA GLY A 188 12.10 -0.18 24.13
C GLY A 188 12.85 -0.86 22.99
N ASN A 189 12.98 -0.20 21.83
CA ASN A 189 13.67 -0.71 20.63
C ASN A 189 13.08 -2.02 20.08
N ARG A 190 11.77 -2.15 20.11
CA ARG A 190 11.10 -3.31 19.54
C ARG A 190 11.43 -3.44 18.05
N ARG A 191 11.72 -4.66 17.63
CA ARG A 191 11.98 -4.98 16.22
C ARG A 191 10.69 -5.04 15.41
N PHE A 192 9.59 -5.54 16.01
CA PHE A 192 8.29 -5.72 15.37
C PHE A 192 7.18 -5.13 16.25
N LEU A 193 6.05 -4.80 15.63
CA LEU A 193 4.90 -4.22 16.31
C LEU A 193 4.22 -5.23 17.26
N VAL A 194 4.27 -6.52 16.92
CA VAL A 194 3.69 -7.60 17.73
C VAL A 194 4.68 -8.75 17.85
N GLY A 195 4.92 -9.22 19.08
CA GLY A 195 5.78 -10.37 19.34
C GLY A 195 7.22 -10.17 18.87
N GLU A 196 7.88 -11.30 18.54
CA GLU A 196 9.29 -11.33 18.14
C GLU A 196 9.48 -11.67 16.64
N ARG A 197 8.39 -11.72 15.87
CA ARG A 197 8.38 -12.13 14.46
C ARG A 197 7.72 -11.10 13.56
N PHE A 198 8.22 -11.02 12.31
CA PHE A 198 7.63 -10.18 11.29
C PHE A 198 6.20 -10.64 10.96
N SER A 199 5.26 -9.71 11.01
CA SER A 199 3.83 -9.98 10.96
C SER A 199 3.09 -9.10 9.94
N ARG A 200 1.80 -9.35 9.79
CA ARG A 200 0.89 -8.53 8.97
C ARG A 200 0.78 -7.09 9.47
N ALA A 201 0.91 -6.85 10.78
CA ALA A 201 0.93 -5.51 11.36
C ALA A 201 2.12 -4.69 10.84
N ASP A 202 3.30 -5.32 10.75
CA ASP A 202 4.51 -4.67 10.24
C ASP A 202 4.39 -4.35 8.76
N ILE A 203 3.82 -5.27 7.96
CA ILE A 203 3.52 -5.02 6.54
C ILE A 203 2.53 -3.86 6.39
N ALA A 204 1.47 -3.84 7.20
CA ALA A 204 0.47 -2.78 7.14
C ALA A 204 1.09 -1.41 7.47
N ALA A 205 1.79 -1.30 8.60
CA ALA A 205 2.42 -0.04 9.00
C ALA A 205 3.45 0.43 7.95
N ALA A 206 4.36 -0.44 7.54
CA ALA A 206 5.40 -0.07 6.59
C ALA A 206 4.82 0.31 5.23
N SER A 207 3.89 -0.48 4.66
CA SER A 207 3.33 -0.20 3.34
C SER A 207 2.42 1.03 3.32
N LEU A 208 1.55 1.20 4.33
CA LEU A 208 0.60 2.31 4.38
C LEU A 208 1.29 3.66 4.62
N LEU A 209 2.35 3.68 5.42
CA LEU A 209 3.14 4.88 5.71
C LEU A 209 4.31 5.09 4.72
N SER A 210 4.51 4.19 3.76
CA SER A 210 5.59 4.30 2.77
C SER A 210 5.61 5.62 1.98
N PRO A 211 4.47 6.31 1.70
CA PRO A 211 4.51 7.62 1.07
C PRO A 211 5.27 8.70 1.84
N LEU A 212 5.42 8.56 3.16
CA LEU A 212 6.22 9.48 4.00
C LEU A 212 7.72 9.20 3.95
N VAL A 213 8.10 8.02 3.51
CA VAL A 213 9.50 7.53 3.57
C VAL A 213 10.12 7.42 2.19
N LEU A 214 9.31 7.13 1.16
CA LEU A 214 9.70 6.80 -0.21
C LEU A 214 10.86 5.79 -0.25
N PRO A 215 10.72 4.61 0.38
CA PRO A 215 11.83 3.67 0.51
C PRO A 215 12.27 3.17 -0.87
N PRO A 216 13.58 3.03 -1.13
CA PRO A 216 14.09 2.61 -2.44
C PRO A 216 13.67 1.19 -2.84
N GLN A 217 13.31 0.35 -1.85
CA GLN A 217 12.80 -1.00 -2.08
C GLN A 217 11.34 -1.02 -2.55
N HIS A 218 10.62 0.10 -2.45
CA HIS A 218 9.23 0.16 -2.92
C HIS A 218 9.19 0.11 -4.46
N PRO A 219 8.42 -0.80 -5.07
CA PRO A 219 8.48 -1.05 -6.51
C PRO A 219 8.05 0.13 -7.40
N THR A 220 7.36 1.11 -6.83
CA THR A 220 6.83 2.26 -7.58
C THR A 220 7.55 3.57 -7.23
N TYR A 221 8.06 3.73 -6.02
CA TYR A 221 8.60 5.01 -5.54
C TYR A 221 10.02 5.32 -6.03
N HIS A 222 10.59 4.40 -6.78
CA HIS A 222 11.87 4.63 -7.43
C HIS A 222 11.85 5.96 -8.22
N ASN A 223 12.73 6.88 -7.87
CA ASN A 223 12.83 8.23 -8.45
C ASN A 223 11.58 9.12 -8.25
N MET A 224 10.68 8.82 -7.31
CA MET A 224 9.66 9.76 -6.90
C MET A 224 10.26 10.86 -6.01
N LYS A 225 9.73 12.07 -6.19
CA LYS A 225 9.99 13.19 -5.28
C LYS A 225 8.69 13.55 -4.58
N LEU A 226 8.80 13.89 -3.31
CA LEU A 226 7.67 14.46 -2.58
C LEU A 226 7.32 15.83 -3.17
N PRO A 227 6.02 16.17 -3.27
CA PRO A 227 5.61 17.54 -3.52
C PRO A 227 6.23 18.49 -2.49
N PRO A 228 6.56 19.74 -2.85
CA PRO A 228 7.30 20.66 -1.96
C PRO A 228 6.64 20.88 -0.59
N GLY A 229 5.30 20.98 -0.53
CA GLY A 229 4.57 21.13 0.72
C GLY A 229 4.74 19.91 1.63
N LEU A 230 4.60 18.71 1.07
CA LEU A 230 4.83 17.47 1.81
C LEU A 230 6.29 17.29 2.22
N ALA A 231 7.23 17.70 1.39
CA ALA A 231 8.66 17.52 1.67
C ALA A 231 9.09 18.24 2.95
N ALA A 232 8.55 19.45 3.22
CA ALA A 232 8.82 20.18 4.44
C ALA A 232 8.28 19.46 5.68
N ASP A 233 7.01 19.04 5.62
CA ASP A 233 6.36 18.32 6.73
C ASP A 233 7.02 16.96 7.00
N VAL A 234 7.35 16.23 5.95
CA VAL A 234 8.03 14.94 6.06
C VAL A 234 9.43 15.09 6.63
N ALA A 235 10.14 16.19 6.34
CA ALA A 235 11.45 16.47 6.94
C ALA A 235 11.38 16.53 8.47
N ASP A 236 10.32 17.11 9.04
CA ASP A 236 10.12 17.19 10.50
C ASP A 236 9.93 15.79 11.14
N TRP A 237 9.45 14.82 10.38
CA TRP A 237 9.18 13.46 10.88
C TRP A 237 10.33 12.47 10.67
N GLN A 238 11.40 12.86 9.95
CA GLN A 238 12.47 11.93 9.53
C GLN A 238 13.19 11.24 10.68
N GLU A 239 13.29 11.91 11.84
CA GLU A 239 14.00 11.41 13.01
C GLU A 239 13.10 10.61 13.97
N ARG A 240 11.81 10.50 13.70
CA ARG A 240 10.87 9.72 14.53
C ARG A 240 11.25 8.24 14.54
N PRO A 241 11.08 7.55 15.68
CA PRO A 241 11.32 6.11 15.78
C PRO A 241 10.54 5.31 14.73
N SER A 242 9.25 5.59 14.55
CA SER A 242 8.38 4.95 13.55
C SER A 242 8.89 5.11 12.12
N ILE A 243 9.34 6.30 11.74
CA ILE A 243 9.85 6.56 10.39
C ILE A 243 11.18 5.83 10.14
N ARG A 244 12.10 5.83 11.11
CA ARG A 244 13.34 5.05 11.02
C ARG A 244 13.07 3.55 10.99
N TRP A 245 12.10 3.09 11.77
CA TRP A 245 11.68 1.70 11.80
C TRP A 245 11.10 1.27 10.43
N ILE A 246 10.21 2.07 9.81
CA ILE A 246 9.65 1.76 8.48
C ILE A 246 10.78 1.59 7.45
N ARG A 247 11.80 2.45 7.46
CA ARG A 247 12.96 2.29 6.56
C ARG A 247 13.70 0.99 6.80
N ALA A 248 13.91 0.62 8.07
CA ALA A 248 14.57 -0.63 8.43
C ALA A 248 13.73 -1.84 7.98
N ILE A 249 12.43 -1.82 8.22
CA ILE A 249 11.50 -2.90 7.80
C ILE A 249 11.52 -3.06 6.27
N TYR A 250 11.46 -1.98 5.51
CA TYR A 250 11.58 -2.05 4.05
C TYR A 250 12.92 -2.63 3.61
N ARG A 251 14.02 -2.16 4.16
CA ARG A 251 15.36 -2.63 3.82
C ARG A 251 15.54 -4.12 4.10
N ASP A 252 15.03 -4.59 5.25
CA ASP A 252 15.34 -5.93 5.76
C ASP A 252 14.31 -6.97 5.26
N TYR A 253 13.06 -6.58 4.99
CA TYR A 253 11.95 -7.50 4.72
C TYR A 253 11.28 -7.31 3.36
N ARG A 254 11.43 -6.16 2.69
CA ARG A 254 10.86 -5.95 1.38
C ARG A 254 11.79 -6.47 0.29
N ARG A 255 11.68 -7.75 -0.02
CA ARG A 255 12.35 -8.33 -1.18
C ARG A 255 11.55 -7.97 -2.43
N VAL A 256 12.18 -7.30 -3.37
CA VAL A 256 11.60 -7.15 -4.71
C VAL A 256 11.79 -8.49 -5.38
N ALA A 257 10.70 -9.21 -5.65
CA ALA A 257 10.77 -10.36 -6.54
C ALA A 257 11.39 -9.87 -7.86
N GLU A 258 12.47 -10.49 -8.31
CA GLU A 258 12.99 -10.23 -9.63
C GLU A 258 11.85 -10.57 -10.60
N SER A 259 11.19 -9.51 -11.10
CA SER A 259 10.15 -9.67 -12.11
C SER A 259 10.81 -10.33 -13.30
N GLY A 260 10.51 -11.60 -13.49
CA GLY A 260 10.91 -12.32 -14.69
C GLY A 260 10.49 -11.49 -15.89
N ALA A 261 11.48 -10.93 -16.55
CA ALA A 261 11.32 -10.36 -17.87
C ALA A 261 10.85 -11.47 -18.79
N SER A 262 9.62 -11.39 -19.26
CA SER A 262 9.10 -12.19 -20.37
C SER A 262 8.24 -11.29 -21.21
#